data_d5f1cc263707b041dc087f5e7003efdc
#
_entry.id   d5f1cc263707b041dc087f5e7003efdc
#
_cell.length_a   1.000
_cell.length_b   1.000
_cell.length_c   1.000
_cell.angle_alpha   90.00
_cell.angle_beta   90.00
_cell.angle_gamma   90.00
#
_symmetry.space_group_name_H-M   'P 1'
#
loop_
_entity.id
_entity.type
_entity.pdbx_description
1 polymer ?
#
loop_
_entity_poly.entity_id
_entity_poly.type
_entity_poly.pdbx_seq_one_letter_code
_entity_poly.pdbx_strand_id
1 'polypeptide(L)'
;GEPYVVLNGNEPDFTDEEKTTESYEHYSDLDSLGRCGVAEANIGQDLMPTEKRGAIGQVKPTGWHTAKYDNVDGKYLYNRCHLIGYQLTAENANVKNLITGTRYLNVQGMLPFENLTADYVKETGNHVMYRVTPVFESDNLVASGVLMEAESVEDQGEGVLFCVYVYNVQPGIAIDYATGESWADGSGSAGSTAGQGTAGNG
;
A
#
# COMPACT_ATOMS: atom_id res chain seq x y z
N GLY A 1 -5.07 0.34 -17.94
CA GLY A 1 -4.88 1.73 -17.56
C GLY A 1 -3.73 1.91 -16.59
N GLU A 2 -3.50 3.15 -16.19
CA GLU A 2 -2.47 3.43 -15.20
C GLU A 2 -2.84 2.83 -13.85
N PRO A 3 -1.85 2.38 -13.07
CA PRO A 3 -2.13 1.82 -11.75
C PRO A 3 -2.57 2.86 -10.72
N TYR A 4 -2.51 4.13 -11.04
CA TYR A 4 -2.86 5.22 -10.13
C TYR A 4 -3.40 6.43 -10.89
N VAL A 5 -3.94 7.38 -10.15
CA VAL A 5 -4.35 8.69 -10.67
C VAL A 5 -3.78 9.78 -9.76
N VAL A 6 -3.30 10.85 -10.39
CA VAL A 6 -2.80 12.02 -9.65
C VAL A 6 -4.00 12.83 -9.16
N LEU A 7 -3.96 13.22 -7.90
CA LEU A 7 -4.99 14.03 -7.26
C LEU A 7 -4.43 15.37 -6.82
N ASN A 8 -5.31 16.35 -6.72
CA ASN A 8 -5.00 17.67 -6.15
C ASN A 8 -3.74 18.32 -6.75
N GLY A 9 -3.58 18.21 -8.09
CA GLY A 9 -2.40 18.77 -8.75
C GLY A 9 -1.08 18.17 -8.27
N ASN A 10 -1.13 16.95 -7.76
CA ASN A 10 0.01 16.22 -7.18
C ASN A 10 0.56 16.87 -5.90
N GLU A 11 -0.25 17.69 -5.24
CA GLU A 11 0.15 18.36 -4.00
C GLU A 11 -0.55 17.72 -2.80
N PRO A 12 0.22 17.20 -1.83
CA PRO A 12 -0.35 16.67 -0.60
C PRO A 12 -0.85 17.79 0.31
N ASP A 13 -1.68 17.41 1.27
CA ASP A 13 -2.28 18.35 2.22
C ASP A 13 -1.67 18.13 3.61
N PHE A 14 -0.45 18.58 3.79
CA PHE A 14 0.21 18.54 5.09
C PHE A 14 0.21 19.92 5.74
N THR A 15 0.03 19.95 7.06
CA THR A 15 0.19 21.19 7.83
C THR A 15 1.67 21.44 8.08
N ASP A 16 2.01 22.68 8.42
CA ASP A 16 3.40 23.03 8.76
C ASP A 16 3.89 22.27 9.98
N GLU A 17 3.00 22.01 10.96
CA GLU A 17 3.33 21.25 12.16
C GLU A 17 3.69 19.81 11.85
N GLU A 18 3.09 19.24 10.81
CA GLU A 18 3.40 17.87 10.38
C GLU A 18 4.75 17.76 9.69
N LYS A 19 5.17 18.83 9.02
CA LYS A 19 6.41 18.85 8.22
C LYS A 19 7.61 19.29 9.03
N THR A 20 7.85 18.62 10.16
CA THR A 20 9.05 18.87 10.97
C THR A 20 10.22 18.04 10.48
N THR A 21 11.40 18.22 11.10
CA THR A 21 12.57 17.42 10.81
C THR A 21 12.83 16.39 11.91
N GLU A 22 11.82 16.08 12.70
CA GLU A 22 11.90 15.03 13.71
C GLU A 22 11.17 13.80 13.21
N SER A 23 11.87 12.68 13.15
CA SER A 23 11.28 11.42 12.71
C SER A 23 10.22 10.94 13.69
N TYR A 24 9.09 10.50 13.16
CA TYR A 24 8.05 9.82 13.93
C TYR A 24 7.24 8.95 13.00
N GLU A 25 6.48 8.03 13.60
CA GLU A 25 5.53 7.20 12.88
C GLU A 25 4.29 6.99 13.72
N HIS A 26 3.16 6.90 13.07
CA HIS A 26 1.88 6.69 13.73
C HIS A 26 0.97 5.84 12.85
N TYR A 27 0.40 4.81 13.44
CA TYR A 27 -0.54 3.90 12.79
C TYR A 27 -1.85 3.96 13.54
N SER A 28 -2.92 4.37 12.84
CA SER A 28 -4.23 4.50 13.46
C SER A 28 -4.74 3.17 13.99
N ASP A 29 -5.50 3.21 15.08
CA ASP A 29 -6.16 2.02 15.58
C ASP A 29 -7.08 1.43 14.50
N LEU A 30 -7.25 0.12 14.54
CA LEU A 30 -8.21 -0.54 13.65
C LEU A 30 -9.62 -0.06 14.00
N ASP A 31 -10.46 0.05 12.98
CA ASP A 31 -11.85 0.47 13.19
C ASP A 31 -12.71 -0.69 13.72
N SER A 32 -14.01 -0.47 13.88
CA SER A 32 -14.93 -1.47 14.45
C SER A 32 -15.04 -2.73 13.59
N LEU A 33 -14.69 -2.66 12.32
CA LEU A 33 -14.66 -3.81 11.41
C LEU A 33 -13.28 -4.47 11.35
N GLY A 34 -12.31 -3.95 12.09
CA GLY A 34 -10.94 -4.46 12.07
C GLY A 34 -10.09 -3.94 10.93
N ARG A 35 -10.55 -2.89 10.22
CA ARG A 35 -9.86 -2.35 9.06
C ARG A 35 -8.82 -1.30 9.49
N CYS A 36 -7.73 -1.22 8.71
CA CYS A 36 -6.71 -0.20 8.93
C CYS A 36 -7.24 1.21 8.65
N GLY A 37 -6.74 2.17 9.42
CA GLY A 37 -6.92 3.59 9.14
C GLY A 37 -5.64 4.18 8.54
N VAL A 38 -5.46 5.48 8.74
CA VAL A 38 -4.31 6.22 8.21
C VAL A 38 -3.03 5.75 8.86
N ALA A 39 -1.99 5.57 8.04
CA ALA A 39 -0.62 5.39 8.49
C ALA A 39 0.19 6.60 8.04
N GLU A 40 0.93 7.22 8.95
CA GLU A 40 1.75 8.37 8.60
C GLU A 40 3.09 8.34 9.32
N ALA A 41 4.08 8.94 8.70
CA ALA A 41 5.42 9.01 9.26
C ALA A 41 6.16 10.22 8.71
N ASN A 42 7.00 10.78 9.54
CA ASN A 42 8.04 11.70 9.09
C ASN A 42 9.29 10.83 8.94
N ILE A 43 9.63 10.47 7.71
CA ILE A 43 10.63 9.44 7.43
C ILE A 43 12.01 10.05 7.38
N GLY A 44 12.87 9.65 8.32
CA GLY A 44 14.29 9.92 8.29
C GLY A 44 15.07 8.63 8.23
N GLN A 45 16.37 8.72 8.04
CA GLN A 45 17.23 7.53 7.99
C GLN A 45 17.15 6.69 9.26
N ASP A 46 16.89 7.31 10.40
CA ASP A 46 16.81 6.63 11.69
C ASP A 46 15.61 5.70 11.83
N LEU A 47 14.58 5.84 11.01
CA LEU A 47 13.44 4.91 10.99
C LEU A 47 13.66 3.72 10.05
N MET A 48 14.60 3.83 9.14
CA MET A 48 14.81 2.79 8.13
C MET A 48 15.38 1.52 8.72
N PRO A 49 15.07 0.35 8.12
CA PRO A 49 15.49 -0.92 8.69
C PRO A 49 17.00 -1.12 8.63
N THR A 50 17.52 -1.77 9.67
CA THR A 50 18.91 -2.23 9.73
C THR A 50 19.00 -3.75 9.63
N GLU A 51 17.85 -4.43 9.58
CA GLU A 51 17.74 -5.87 9.49
C GLU A 51 16.85 -6.26 8.33
N LYS A 52 16.95 -7.52 7.89
CA LYS A 52 16.06 -8.05 6.87
C LYS A 52 14.64 -8.16 7.42
N ARG A 53 13.66 -7.98 6.55
CA ARG A 53 12.26 -8.14 6.92
C ARG A 53 12.00 -9.57 7.36
N GLY A 54 11.13 -9.72 8.38
CA GLY A 54 10.71 -11.01 8.86
C GLY A 54 9.47 -11.52 8.16
N ALA A 55 9.04 -12.72 8.56
CA ALA A 55 7.80 -13.30 8.06
C ALA A 55 6.59 -12.55 8.61
N ILE A 56 5.57 -12.36 7.78
CA ILE A 56 4.32 -11.68 8.16
C ILE A 56 3.09 -12.54 7.88
N GLY A 57 3.28 -13.82 7.54
CA GLY A 57 2.19 -14.73 7.17
C GLY A 57 1.13 -14.97 8.25
N GLN A 58 1.46 -14.69 9.50
CA GLN A 58 0.50 -14.81 10.60
C GLN A 58 -0.55 -13.69 10.61
N VAL A 59 -0.29 -12.58 9.93
CA VAL A 59 -1.24 -11.46 9.85
C VAL A 59 -2.22 -11.73 8.71
N LYS A 60 -3.50 -11.63 9.01
CA LYS A 60 -4.58 -11.75 8.01
C LYS A 60 -5.42 -10.49 8.04
N PRO A 61 -5.13 -9.53 7.16
CA PRO A 61 -5.92 -8.31 7.09
C PRO A 61 -7.39 -8.61 6.72
N THR A 62 -8.27 -7.64 6.91
CA THR A 62 -9.68 -7.83 6.55
C THR A 62 -9.81 -8.23 5.09
N GLY A 63 -10.76 -9.10 4.81
CA GLY A 63 -11.02 -9.58 3.45
C GLY A 63 -9.98 -10.52 2.90
N TRP A 64 -9.05 -11.01 3.73
CA TRP A 64 -7.99 -11.90 3.28
C TRP A 64 -8.53 -13.24 2.80
N HIS A 65 -8.08 -13.64 1.62
CA HIS A 65 -8.25 -14.97 1.07
C HIS A 65 -6.97 -15.37 0.36
N THR A 66 -6.62 -16.64 0.42
CA THR A 66 -5.54 -17.16 -0.41
C THR A 66 -6.14 -17.52 -1.77
N ALA A 67 -5.82 -16.76 -2.78
CA ALA A 67 -6.32 -16.96 -4.13
C ALA A 67 -5.15 -17.00 -5.12
N LYS A 68 -5.16 -17.97 -6.02
CA LYS A 68 -4.11 -18.17 -7.01
C LYS A 68 -4.68 -18.10 -8.42
N TYR A 69 -3.92 -17.45 -9.30
CA TYR A 69 -4.27 -17.34 -10.72
C TYR A 69 -3.02 -17.43 -11.56
N ASP A 70 -3.08 -18.17 -12.67
CA ASP A 70 -1.92 -18.35 -13.53
C ASP A 70 -1.46 -17.06 -14.19
N ASN A 71 -2.36 -16.12 -14.39
CA ASN A 71 -2.07 -14.84 -15.05
C ASN A 71 -1.65 -13.74 -14.08
N VAL A 72 -1.47 -14.05 -12.81
CA VAL A 72 -0.96 -13.10 -11.82
C VAL A 72 0.52 -13.35 -11.60
N ASP A 73 1.30 -12.28 -11.58
CA ASP A 73 2.71 -12.35 -11.25
C ASP A 73 2.90 -12.98 -9.87
N GLY A 74 3.69 -14.05 -9.79
CA GLY A 74 3.89 -14.79 -8.55
C GLY A 74 2.71 -15.68 -8.16
N LYS A 75 1.64 -15.72 -8.97
CA LYS A 75 0.45 -16.56 -8.82
C LYS A 75 -0.54 -16.10 -7.75
N TYR A 76 -0.09 -15.55 -6.63
CA TYR A 76 -0.98 -15.13 -5.56
C TYR A 76 -1.57 -13.75 -5.85
N LEU A 77 -2.91 -13.67 -5.84
CA LEU A 77 -3.62 -12.42 -6.07
C LEU A 77 -3.27 -11.39 -5.00
N TYR A 78 -3.36 -11.80 -3.73
CA TYR A 78 -3.21 -10.89 -2.61
C TYR A 78 -1.84 -11.01 -1.96
N ASN A 79 -1.32 -9.85 -1.61
CA ASN A 79 -0.16 -9.70 -0.73
C ASN A 79 -0.65 -9.09 0.58
N ARG A 80 0.03 -9.39 1.67
CA ARG A 80 -0.11 -8.62 2.91
C ARG A 80 0.64 -7.32 2.65
N CYS A 81 -0.11 -6.31 2.21
CA CYS A 81 0.46 -5.10 1.65
C CYS A 81 0.69 -4.07 2.75
N HIS A 82 1.95 -3.67 2.95
CA HIS A 82 2.25 -2.59 3.88
C HIS A 82 1.69 -1.27 3.34
N LEU A 83 1.05 -0.48 4.22
CA LEU A 83 0.68 0.89 3.89
C LEU A 83 1.94 1.74 3.79
N ILE A 84 2.79 1.71 4.82
CA ILE A 84 4.13 2.28 4.76
C ILE A 84 5.12 1.12 4.65
N GLY A 85 5.88 1.09 3.57
CA GLY A 85 6.78 -0.02 3.25
C GLY A 85 7.83 -0.27 4.32
N TYR A 86 8.22 -1.53 4.46
CA TYR A 86 9.25 -1.93 5.42
C TYR A 86 10.55 -1.12 5.23
N GLN A 87 10.91 -0.85 4.00
CA GLN A 87 12.14 -0.10 3.69
C GLN A 87 12.12 1.34 4.21
N LEU A 88 10.97 1.86 4.60
CA LEU A 88 10.81 3.24 5.07
C LEU A 88 10.82 3.37 6.59
N THR A 89 10.11 2.49 7.30
CA THR A 89 9.94 2.61 8.75
C THR A 89 10.23 1.33 9.51
N ALA A 90 10.67 0.28 8.86
CA ALA A 90 11.02 -1.01 9.49
C ALA A 90 9.86 -1.68 10.24
N GLU A 91 8.60 -1.27 9.98
CA GLU A 91 7.43 -1.93 10.57
C GLU A 91 7.14 -3.21 9.81
N ASN A 92 7.28 -4.36 10.47
CA ASN A 92 7.15 -5.65 9.80
C ASN A 92 5.74 -6.23 9.91
N ALA A 93 5.40 -6.83 11.04
CA ALA A 93 4.13 -7.55 11.24
C ALA A 93 3.09 -6.72 12.01
N ASN A 94 3.10 -5.42 11.82
CA ASN A 94 2.16 -4.52 12.47
C ASN A 94 0.79 -4.60 11.78
N VAL A 95 -0.22 -5.12 12.50
CA VAL A 95 -1.57 -5.28 11.94
C VAL A 95 -2.21 -3.96 11.52
N LYS A 96 -1.76 -2.84 12.07
CA LYS A 96 -2.27 -1.51 11.73
C LYS A 96 -1.63 -0.96 10.45
N ASN A 97 -0.69 -1.67 9.87
CA ASN A 97 0.05 -1.24 8.68
C ASN A 97 -0.05 -2.26 7.53
N LEU A 98 -0.96 -3.22 7.62
CA LEU A 98 -1.09 -4.27 6.62
C LEU A 98 -2.53 -4.37 6.13
N ILE A 99 -2.70 -4.32 4.82
CA ILE A 99 -4.01 -4.52 4.18
C ILE A 99 -3.95 -5.66 3.18
N THR A 100 -5.11 -6.17 2.82
CA THR A 100 -5.26 -7.11 1.71
C THR A 100 -5.12 -6.31 0.41
N GLY A 101 -3.97 -6.40 -0.21
CA GLY A 101 -3.66 -5.67 -1.43
C GLY A 101 -3.32 -6.61 -2.56
N THR A 102 -3.71 -6.24 -3.77
CA THR A 102 -3.35 -7.04 -4.94
C THR A 102 -1.87 -6.96 -5.20
N ARG A 103 -1.35 -7.98 -5.89
CA ARG A 103 0.04 -7.95 -6.37
C ARG A 103 0.29 -6.71 -7.21
N TYR A 104 -0.68 -6.34 -8.05
CA TYR A 104 -0.59 -5.16 -8.91
C TYR A 104 -0.51 -3.85 -8.10
N LEU A 105 -1.38 -3.70 -7.10
CA LEU A 105 -1.30 -2.55 -6.19
C LEU A 105 0.09 -2.45 -5.56
N ASN A 106 0.58 -3.55 -5.03
CA ASN A 106 1.81 -3.57 -4.27
C ASN A 106 3.04 -3.27 -5.14
N VAL A 107 3.14 -3.92 -6.30
CA VAL A 107 4.35 -3.88 -7.12
C VAL A 107 4.30 -2.82 -8.20
N GLN A 108 3.19 -2.73 -8.93
CA GLN A 108 3.08 -1.76 -10.02
C GLN A 108 2.61 -0.40 -9.53
N GLY A 109 1.80 -0.38 -8.48
CA GLY A 109 1.21 0.84 -7.97
C GLY A 109 2.05 1.54 -6.92
N MET A 110 2.24 0.90 -5.77
CA MET A 110 2.85 1.56 -4.61
C MET A 110 4.38 1.57 -4.64
N LEU A 111 5.00 0.48 -5.04
CA LEU A 111 6.45 0.31 -4.95
C LEU A 111 7.26 1.43 -5.61
N PRO A 112 6.92 1.93 -6.81
CA PRO A 112 7.67 3.03 -7.41
C PRO A 112 7.72 4.29 -6.53
N PHE A 113 6.61 4.62 -5.85
CA PHE A 113 6.55 5.77 -4.95
C PHE A 113 7.33 5.51 -3.66
N GLU A 114 7.28 4.30 -3.15
CA GLU A 114 8.07 3.89 -1.99
C GLU A 114 9.57 3.98 -2.29
N ASN A 115 9.99 3.48 -3.45
CA ASN A 115 11.38 3.52 -3.88
C ASN A 115 11.88 4.95 -4.06
N LEU A 116 11.09 5.81 -4.69
CA LEU A 116 11.43 7.23 -4.84
C LEU A 116 11.71 7.87 -3.49
N THR A 117 10.85 7.62 -2.53
CA THR A 117 10.97 8.17 -1.19
C THR A 117 12.19 7.61 -0.46
N ALA A 118 12.38 6.29 -0.49
CA ALA A 118 13.52 5.66 0.16
C ALA A 118 14.85 6.14 -0.41
N ASP A 119 14.95 6.23 -1.72
CA ASP A 119 16.18 6.67 -2.38
C ASP A 119 16.53 8.11 -1.97
N TYR A 120 15.52 8.99 -1.95
CA TYR A 120 15.72 10.37 -1.55
C TYR A 120 16.26 10.48 -0.11
N VAL A 121 15.62 9.78 0.83
CA VAL A 121 16.03 9.82 2.24
C VAL A 121 17.45 9.27 2.39
N LYS A 122 17.77 8.18 1.73
CA LYS A 122 19.11 7.59 1.79
C LYS A 122 20.19 8.48 1.21
N GLU A 123 19.89 9.13 0.09
CA GLU A 123 20.88 9.95 -0.63
C GLU A 123 21.11 11.30 0.04
N THR A 124 20.09 11.90 0.64
CA THR A 124 20.18 13.26 1.17
C THR A 124 20.29 13.33 2.68
N GLY A 125 19.79 12.34 3.40
CA GLY A 125 19.62 12.41 4.84
C GLY A 125 18.47 13.31 5.28
N ASN A 126 17.74 13.89 4.32
CA ASN A 126 16.58 14.72 4.59
C ASN A 126 15.36 13.86 4.96
N HIS A 127 14.31 14.52 5.44
CA HIS A 127 13.07 13.89 5.87
C HIS A 127 11.99 14.00 4.80
N VAL A 128 11.11 13.02 4.77
CA VAL A 128 9.91 13.04 3.93
C VAL A 128 8.69 12.84 4.83
N MET A 129 7.77 13.80 4.83
CA MET A 129 6.46 13.59 5.43
C MET A 129 5.67 12.68 4.49
N TYR A 130 5.12 11.59 5.03
CA TYR A 130 4.58 10.48 4.24
C TYR A 130 3.29 9.98 4.89
N ARG A 131 2.23 9.86 4.10
CA ARG A 131 0.94 9.39 4.63
C ARG A 131 0.27 8.47 3.62
N VAL A 132 -0.24 7.36 4.09
CA VAL A 132 -1.00 6.41 3.28
C VAL A 132 -2.34 6.17 3.93
N THR A 133 -3.40 6.46 3.20
CA THR A 133 -4.78 6.32 3.68
C THR A 133 -5.47 5.24 2.87
N PRO A 134 -5.80 4.08 3.47
CA PRO A 134 -6.60 3.09 2.76
C PRO A 134 -8.03 3.60 2.63
N VAL A 135 -8.64 3.39 1.47
CA VAL A 135 -10.00 3.86 1.18
C VAL A 135 -10.93 2.65 1.10
N PHE A 136 -11.74 2.48 2.14
CA PHE A 136 -12.76 1.44 2.19
C PHE A 136 -14.12 2.05 1.92
N GLU A 137 -14.86 1.52 0.96
CA GLU A 137 -16.21 1.99 0.69
C GLU A 137 -17.20 1.27 1.58
N SER A 138 -18.11 2.00 2.22
CA SER A 138 -19.12 1.45 3.13
C SER A 138 -18.46 0.47 4.12
N ASP A 139 -19.02 -0.73 4.27
CA ASP A 139 -18.49 -1.75 5.17
C ASP A 139 -17.59 -2.76 4.45
N ASN A 140 -17.07 -2.42 3.28
CA ASN A 140 -16.20 -3.33 2.52
C ASN A 140 -14.97 -3.71 3.33
N LEU A 141 -14.57 -4.97 3.24
CA LEU A 141 -13.41 -5.49 3.96
C LEU A 141 -12.11 -5.32 3.17
N VAL A 142 -12.21 -5.03 1.88
CA VAL A 142 -11.05 -4.78 1.02
C VAL A 142 -11.10 -3.34 0.53
N ALA A 143 -9.99 -2.63 0.67
CA ALA A 143 -9.90 -1.24 0.23
C ALA A 143 -10.02 -1.16 -1.29
N SER A 144 -10.72 -0.13 -1.78
CA SER A 144 -10.78 0.16 -3.22
C SER A 144 -9.43 0.64 -3.74
N GLY A 145 -8.63 1.23 -2.89
CA GLY A 145 -7.30 1.73 -3.20
C GLY A 145 -6.70 2.41 -1.99
N VAL A 146 -5.57 3.05 -2.19
CA VAL A 146 -4.89 3.83 -1.16
C VAL A 146 -4.54 5.21 -1.68
N LEU A 147 -4.69 6.21 -0.82
CA LEU A 147 -4.22 7.56 -1.09
C LEU A 147 -2.80 7.66 -0.53
N MET A 148 -1.83 7.92 -1.40
CA MET A 148 -0.44 8.10 -1.00
C MET A 148 -0.05 9.57 -1.16
N GLU A 149 0.47 10.15 -0.10
CA GLU A 149 0.90 11.54 -0.07
C GLU A 149 2.30 11.65 0.50
N ALA A 150 3.15 12.45 -0.13
CA ALA A 150 4.51 12.65 0.36
C ALA A 150 5.04 14.02 -0.02
N GLU A 151 5.86 14.58 0.88
CA GLU A 151 6.53 15.86 0.64
C GLU A 151 7.86 15.87 1.37
N SER A 152 8.95 16.07 0.64
CA SER A 152 10.26 16.24 1.27
C SER A 152 10.29 17.54 2.06
N VAL A 153 10.84 17.49 3.27
CA VAL A 153 10.68 18.57 4.24
C VAL A 153 11.70 19.69 4.05
N GLU A 154 12.99 19.37 4.09
CA GLU A 154 14.05 20.36 4.11
C GLU A 154 14.14 21.18 2.81
N ASP A 155 13.79 20.57 1.68
CA ASP A 155 13.81 21.24 0.38
C ASP A 155 12.42 21.65 -0.10
N GLN A 156 11.42 21.60 0.78
CA GLN A 156 10.06 22.09 0.51
C GLN A 156 9.43 21.44 -0.71
N GLY A 157 9.60 20.13 -0.82
CA GLY A 157 8.96 19.34 -1.86
C GLY A 157 9.70 19.26 -3.18
N GLU A 158 10.91 19.78 -3.27
CA GLU A 158 11.67 19.71 -4.53
C GLU A 158 12.06 18.28 -4.88
N GLY A 159 12.51 17.51 -3.91
CA GLY A 159 12.99 16.14 -4.16
C GLY A 159 11.88 15.12 -4.24
N VAL A 160 10.87 15.23 -3.36
CA VAL A 160 9.72 14.32 -3.34
C VAL A 160 8.46 15.15 -3.14
N LEU A 161 7.51 15.00 -4.04
CA LEU A 161 6.19 15.63 -3.92
C LEU A 161 5.20 14.81 -4.73
N PHE A 162 4.24 14.16 -4.04
CA PHE A 162 3.17 13.49 -4.76
C PHE A 162 1.90 13.36 -3.93
N CYS A 163 0.78 13.29 -4.63
CA CYS A 163 -0.53 13.00 -4.09
C CYS A 163 -1.25 12.14 -5.11
N VAL A 164 -1.33 10.85 -4.87
CA VAL A 164 -1.85 9.87 -5.83
C VAL A 164 -2.81 8.92 -5.16
N TYR A 165 -3.84 8.52 -5.90
CA TYR A 165 -4.73 7.43 -5.50
C TYR A 165 -4.33 6.21 -6.30
N VAL A 166 -3.92 5.15 -5.62
CA VAL A 166 -3.45 3.91 -6.24
C VAL A 166 -4.54 2.85 -6.14
N TYR A 167 -4.94 2.31 -7.28
CA TYR A 167 -6.07 1.38 -7.36
C TYR A 167 -5.70 -0.01 -6.84
N ASN A 168 -6.56 -0.56 -6.00
CA ASN A 168 -6.41 -1.94 -5.51
C ASN A 168 -7.12 -2.89 -6.48
N VAL A 169 -6.52 -3.08 -7.64
CA VAL A 169 -7.06 -3.89 -8.71
C VAL A 169 -5.99 -4.86 -9.21
N GLN A 170 -6.43 -5.88 -9.94
CA GLN A 170 -5.52 -6.80 -10.60
C GLN A 170 -6.05 -7.03 -12.02
N PRO A 171 -5.27 -6.72 -13.07
CA PRO A 171 -5.71 -6.96 -14.45
C PRO A 171 -6.15 -8.41 -14.64
N GLY A 172 -7.31 -8.60 -15.25
CA GLY A 172 -7.86 -9.91 -15.54
C GLY A 172 -8.59 -10.58 -14.38
N ILE A 173 -8.64 -9.96 -13.22
CA ILE A 173 -9.27 -10.51 -12.02
C ILE A 173 -10.34 -9.54 -11.53
N ALA A 174 -11.52 -10.08 -11.21
CA ALA A 174 -12.58 -9.34 -10.55
C ALA A 174 -12.53 -9.61 -9.05
N ILE A 175 -12.80 -8.59 -8.26
CA ILE A 175 -12.77 -8.66 -6.81
C ILE A 175 -14.11 -8.19 -6.26
N ASP A 176 -14.67 -8.95 -5.33
CA ASP A 176 -15.76 -8.50 -4.50
C ASP A 176 -15.15 -7.81 -3.27
N TYR A 177 -15.16 -6.51 -3.28
CA TYR A 177 -14.53 -5.72 -2.20
C TYR A 177 -15.24 -5.84 -0.86
N ALA A 178 -16.49 -6.28 -0.87
CA ALA A 178 -17.21 -6.51 0.38
C ALA A 178 -16.60 -7.65 1.18
N THR A 179 -16.11 -8.69 0.50
CA THR A 179 -15.69 -9.95 1.14
C THR A 179 -14.23 -10.32 0.87
N GLY A 180 -13.65 -9.85 -0.23
CA GLY A 180 -12.34 -10.28 -0.70
C GLY A 180 -12.39 -11.48 -1.65
N GLU A 181 -13.58 -12.02 -1.92
CA GLU A 181 -13.73 -13.08 -2.91
C GLU A 181 -13.34 -12.57 -4.29
N SER A 182 -12.87 -13.47 -5.16
CA SER A 182 -12.36 -13.09 -6.47
C SER A 182 -12.63 -14.15 -7.51
N TRP A 183 -12.51 -13.76 -8.78
CA TRP A 183 -12.65 -14.70 -9.91
C TRP A 183 -11.99 -14.08 -11.13
N ALA A 184 -11.61 -14.94 -12.09
CA ALA A 184 -11.11 -14.45 -13.37
C ALA A 184 -12.26 -13.75 -14.11
N ASP A 185 -12.00 -12.54 -14.61
CA ASP A 185 -13.07 -11.74 -15.24
C ASP A 185 -13.19 -11.96 -16.74
N GLY A 186 -12.37 -12.83 -17.31
CA GLY A 186 -12.41 -13.13 -18.74
C GLY A 186 -11.71 -12.10 -19.62
N SER A 187 -11.19 -11.01 -19.05
CA SER A 187 -10.48 -9.97 -19.81
C SER A 187 -9.00 -10.29 -20.01
N GLY A 188 -8.52 -11.37 -19.43
CA GLY A 188 -7.15 -11.80 -19.59
C GLY A 188 -6.92 -12.50 -20.92
N SER A 189 -5.74 -13.06 -21.10
CA SER A 189 -5.40 -13.80 -22.30
C SER A 189 -6.29 -15.03 -22.47
N ALA A 190 -6.45 -15.49 -23.72
CA ALA A 190 -7.19 -16.70 -24.00
C ALA A 190 -6.65 -17.86 -23.17
N GLY A 191 -7.54 -18.62 -22.56
CA GLY A 191 -7.14 -19.72 -21.69
C GLY A 191 -6.96 -19.35 -20.23
N SER A 192 -7.30 -18.17 -19.85
CA SER A 192 -7.19 -17.71 -18.47
C SER A 192 -8.12 -18.41 -17.49
N THR A 193 -8.91 -19.34 -17.96
CA THR A 193 -9.80 -20.13 -17.10
C THR A 193 -9.06 -21.02 -16.13
N ALA A 194 -7.78 -21.23 -16.36
CA ALA A 194 -6.99 -22.10 -15.50
C ALA A 194 -6.89 -21.58 -14.07
N GLY A 195 -6.98 -20.30 -13.89
CA GLY A 195 -6.80 -19.71 -12.59
C GLY A 195 -8.08 -19.40 -11.86
N GLN A 196 -9.07 -20.20 -11.98
CA GLN A 196 -10.35 -19.89 -11.39
C GLN A 196 -10.31 -19.70 -9.90
N GLY A 197 -9.51 -18.92 -9.45
CA GLY A 197 -9.36 -18.40 -8.17
C GLY A 197 -10.18 -19.09 -7.14
N THR A 198 -9.70 -20.07 -6.65
CA THR A 198 -10.28 -20.53 -5.44
C THR A 198 -9.94 -19.47 -4.43
N ALA A 199 -10.92 -18.79 -3.97
CA ALA A 199 -10.82 -18.04 -2.78
C ALA A 199 -10.42 -19.02 -1.69
N GLY A 200 -9.18 -19.30 -1.65
CA GLY A 200 -8.65 -20.16 -0.60
C GLY A 200 -8.71 -19.39 0.70
N ASN A 201 -8.91 -20.08 1.76
CA ASN A 201 -8.86 -19.48 3.07
C ASN A 201 -7.40 -19.37 3.49
N GLY A 202 -6.93 -18.18 3.65
CA GLY A 202 -5.58 -17.94 4.09
C GLY A 202 -5.38 -18.29 5.55
#